data_a3731f199fbbc83d6f7794081ac6c61b
#
_entry.id   a3731f199fbbc83d6f7794081ac6c61b
#
_cell.length_a   1.000
_cell.length_b   1.000
_cell.length_c   1.000
_cell.angle_alpha   90.00
_cell.angle_beta   90.00
_cell.angle_gamma   90.00
#
_symmetry.space_group_name_H-M   'P 1'
#
loop_
_entity.id
_entity.type
_entity.pdbx_description
1 polymer ?
#
loop_
_entity_poly.entity_id
_entity_poly.type
_entity_poly.pdbx_seq_one_letter_code
_entity_poly.pdbx_strand_id
1 'polypeptide(L)'
;MDKEMQQQLNFIDKRLQNIENYVKKQESIKTQRKTLVNEFAEINTLDTFMKVKANTFNIGKVLFSFVKFDKKTMKSIESMDVYMDMDDALLFANDILSGRIPTLAATEKAKGEKYPKAVWSTKLGGINEKKVKERGLREDGKAISRLFNLAPGARQPFVFTAEQRPGKSDEKGLIQPEYNGRPEIQIRVACSADDLKKLAISIQSNINAYRAAQYANKEFDTTW
;
A
#
# COMPACT_ATOMS: atom_id res chain seq x y z
N MET A 1 17.74 11.65 59.28
CA MET A 1 16.75 11.95 58.25
C MET A 1 15.39 11.64 58.84
N ASP A 2 14.52 12.65 58.90
CA ASP A 2 13.25 12.60 59.62
C ASP A 2 12.29 11.59 58.95
N LYS A 3 11.56 10.78 59.71
CA LYS A 3 10.61 9.78 59.20
C LYS A 3 9.56 10.41 58.26
N GLU A 4 9.18 11.64 58.52
CA GLU A 4 8.27 12.40 57.70
C GLU A 4 8.85 12.72 56.30
N MET A 5 10.12 13.09 56.26
CA MET A 5 10.82 13.39 54.99
C MET A 5 10.94 12.12 54.10
N GLN A 6 11.18 10.96 54.74
CA GLN A 6 11.24 9.68 54.02
C GLN A 6 9.85 9.28 53.44
N GLN A 7 8.77 9.56 54.16
CA GLN A 7 7.42 9.30 53.70
C GLN A 7 7.05 10.21 52.54
N GLN A 8 7.45 11.49 52.58
CA GLN A 8 7.22 12.44 51.48
C GLN A 8 8.01 12.04 50.22
N LEU A 9 9.25 11.62 50.35
CA LEU A 9 10.06 11.13 49.23
C LEU A 9 9.41 9.90 48.59
N ASN A 10 8.99 8.90 49.35
CA ASN A 10 8.31 7.72 48.83
C ASN A 10 6.97 8.06 48.11
N PHE A 11 6.26 9.08 48.58
CA PHE A 11 5.04 9.55 47.93
C PHE A 11 5.32 10.25 46.59
N ILE A 12 6.37 11.05 46.53
CA ILE A 12 6.82 11.72 45.31
C ILE A 12 7.27 10.69 44.26
N ASP A 13 8.07 9.72 44.67
CA ASP A 13 8.54 8.65 43.74
C ASP A 13 7.38 7.83 43.17
N LYS A 14 6.37 7.49 43.97
CA LYS A 14 5.15 6.86 43.45
C LYS A 14 4.41 7.70 42.45
N ARG A 15 4.32 9.00 42.64
CA ARG A 15 3.68 9.91 41.71
C ARG A 15 4.47 10.04 40.40
N LEU A 16 5.81 10.10 40.48
CA LEU A 16 6.69 10.12 39.31
C LEU A 16 6.54 8.85 38.47
N GLN A 17 6.56 7.69 39.08
CA GLN A 17 6.32 6.40 38.40
C GLN A 17 4.95 6.36 37.69
N ASN A 18 3.91 6.87 38.33
CA ASN A 18 2.58 6.92 37.73
C ASN A 18 2.54 7.86 36.51
N ILE A 19 3.22 9.02 36.57
CA ILE A 19 3.32 9.97 35.46
C ILE A 19 4.12 9.34 34.30
N GLU A 20 5.25 8.71 34.58
CA GLU A 20 6.05 8.02 33.55
C GLU A 20 5.26 6.92 32.84
N ASN A 21 4.51 6.10 33.60
CA ASN A 21 3.66 5.06 33.03
C ASN A 21 2.54 5.65 32.18
N TYR A 22 1.95 6.78 32.61
CA TYR A 22 0.93 7.48 31.82
C TYR A 22 1.51 8.04 30.52
N VAL A 23 2.68 8.67 30.55
CA VAL A 23 3.39 9.18 29.37
C VAL A 23 3.73 8.05 28.40
N LYS A 24 4.33 6.95 28.87
CA LYS A 24 4.61 5.74 28.05
C LYS A 24 3.35 5.18 27.40
N LYS A 25 2.24 5.14 28.13
CA LYS A 25 0.94 4.70 27.60
C LYS A 25 0.42 5.64 26.53
N GLN A 26 0.54 6.97 26.69
CA GLN A 26 0.15 7.95 25.70
C GLN A 26 1.02 7.89 24.44
N GLU A 27 2.32 7.67 24.58
CA GLU A 27 3.24 7.47 23.46
C GLU A 27 2.91 6.20 22.68
N SER A 28 2.60 5.09 23.36
CA SER A 28 2.18 3.84 22.70
C SER A 28 0.86 4.01 21.93
N ILE A 29 -0.11 4.75 22.49
CA ILE A 29 -1.38 5.07 21.84
C ILE A 29 -1.14 5.97 20.61
N LYS A 30 -0.26 6.99 20.71
CA LYS A 30 0.12 7.84 19.57
C LYS A 30 0.80 7.03 18.47
N THR A 31 1.69 6.11 18.83
CA THR A 31 2.38 5.22 17.88
C THR A 31 1.38 4.29 17.18
N GLN A 32 0.46 3.66 17.92
CA GLN A 32 -0.60 2.83 17.35
C GLN A 32 -1.53 3.63 16.43
N ARG A 33 -1.95 4.84 16.83
CA ARG A 33 -2.78 5.72 15.97
C ARG A 33 -2.02 6.13 14.70
N LYS A 34 -0.72 6.39 14.79
CA LYS A 34 0.11 6.73 13.62
C LYS A 34 0.22 5.57 12.64
N THR A 35 0.30 4.34 13.13
CA THR A 35 0.31 3.12 12.30
C THR A 35 -1.06 2.88 11.65
N LEU A 36 -2.17 3.07 12.37
CA LEU A 36 -3.53 2.92 11.85
C LEU A 36 -3.89 3.96 10.78
N VAL A 37 -3.40 5.20 10.91
CA VAL A 37 -3.60 6.26 9.90
C VAL A 37 -2.81 5.99 8.63
N ASN A 38 -1.68 5.29 8.71
CA ASN A 38 -0.86 4.98 7.54
C ASN A 38 -1.43 3.83 6.69
N GLU A 39 -2.16 2.88 7.28
CA GLU A 39 -2.82 1.76 6.58
C GLU A 39 -4.32 2.03 6.55
N PHE A 40 -4.88 2.38 5.40
CA PHE A 40 -6.28 2.80 5.31
C PHE A 40 -7.19 1.84 4.55
N ALA A 41 -6.63 0.83 3.89
CA ALA A 41 -7.41 -0.25 3.29
C ALA A 41 -6.61 -1.56 3.31
N GLU A 42 -7.32 -2.68 3.44
CA GLU A 42 -6.75 -4.02 3.44
C GLU A 42 -7.72 -5.01 2.79
N ILE A 43 -7.18 -5.92 1.97
CA ILE A 43 -7.90 -7.07 1.41
C ILE A 43 -7.11 -8.32 1.77
N ASN A 44 -7.76 -9.23 2.48
CA ASN A 44 -7.16 -10.47 3.00
C ASN A 44 -7.71 -11.70 2.29
N THR A 45 -6.84 -12.67 2.06
CA THR A 45 -7.19 -14.03 1.66
C THR A 45 -6.59 -15.03 2.66
N LEU A 46 -6.62 -16.32 2.34
CA LEU A 46 -6.09 -17.36 3.23
C LEU A 46 -4.58 -17.29 3.44
N ASP A 47 -3.81 -16.82 2.46
CA ASP A 47 -2.35 -16.83 2.44
C ASP A 47 -1.71 -15.61 1.80
N THR A 48 -2.53 -14.67 1.36
CA THR A 48 -2.07 -13.41 0.80
C THR A 48 -2.92 -12.26 1.30
N PHE A 49 -2.31 -11.07 1.36
CA PHE A 49 -3.05 -9.83 1.60
C PHE A 49 -2.47 -8.68 0.78
N MET A 50 -3.30 -7.67 0.58
CA MET A 50 -2.91 -6.38 0.04
C MET A 50 -3.29 -5.29 1.04
N LYS A 51 -2.35 -4.41 1.38
CA LYS A 51 -2.58 -3.22 2.18
C LYS A 51 -2.35 -1.97 1.35
N VAL A 52 -3.16 -0.94 1.58
CA VAL A 52 -2.97 0.38 0.97
C VAL A 52 -2.59 1.37 2.05
N LYS A 53 -1.52 2.10 1.81
CA LYS A 53 -0.85 2.93 2.81
C LYS A 53 -0.70 4.38 2.34
N ALA A 54 -0.81 5.29 3.30
CA ALA A 54 -0.67 6.74 3.11
C ALA A 54 0.73 7.28 3.44
N ASN A 55 1.65 6.45 3.91
CA ASN A 55 3.00 6.87 4.35
C ASN A 55 3.87 7.48 3.23
N THR A 56 3.41 7.44 1.99
CA THR A 56 4.06 8.01 0.80
C THR A 56 3.28 9.17 0.18
N PHE A 57 2.25 9.66 0.85
CA PHE A 57 1.45 10.80 0.39
C PHE A 57 2.28 12.08 0.27
N ASN A 58 3.28 12.26 1.14
CA ASN A 58 4.20 13.39 1.10
C ASN A 58 5.03 13.48 -0.19
N ILE A 59 5.18 12.37 -0.92
CA ILE A 59 5.85 12.32 -2.24
C ILE A 59 4.85 12.12 -3.39
N GLY A 60 3.55 12.37 -3.15
CA GLY A 60 2.50 12.28 -4.17
C GLY A 60 2.13 10.85 -4.58
N LYS A 61 2.49 9.83 -3.79
CA LYS A 61 2.25 8.42 -4.11
C LYS A 61 1.34 7.74 -3.09
N VAL A 62 0.60 6.76 -3.56
CA VAL A 62 -0.10 5.74 -2.76
C VAL A 62 0.70 4.46 -2.80
N LEU A 63 0.93 3.83 -1.67
CA LEU A 63 1.66 2.57 -1.58
C LEU A 63 0.68 1.39 -1.48
N PHE A 64 0.80 0.46 -2.43
CA PHE A 64 0.14 -0.85 -2.42
C PHE A 64 1.17 -1.91 -2.02
N SER A 65 0.97 -2.53 -0.87
CA SER A 65 1.86 -3.56 -0.32
C SER A 65 1.18 -4.92 -0.42
N PHE A 66 1.76 -5.83 -1.20
CA PHE A 66 1.30 -7.20 -1.40
C PHE A 66 2.19 -8.14 -0.62
N VAL A 67 1.59 -9.06 0.13
CA VAL A 67 2.33 -10.03 0.94
C VAL A 67 1.72 -11.41 0.79
N LYS A 68 2.58 -12.39 0.62
CA LYS A 68 2.26 -13.81 0.75
C LYS A 68 2.92 -14.36 2.00
N PHE A 69 2.19 -15.09 2.80
CA PHE A 69 2.67 -15.62 4.06
C PHE A 69 2.39 -17.12 4.21
N ASP A 70 3.19 -17.75 5.04
CA ASP A 70 2.97 -19.14 5.42
C ASP A 70 1.86 -19.23 6.48
N LYS A 71 0.83 -20.03 6.20
CA LYS A 71 -0.36 -20.17 7.06
C LYS A 71 -0.05 -20.75 8.44
N LYS A 72 1.00 -21.56 8.55
CA LYS A 72 1.34 -22.23 9.81
C LYS A 72 2.21 -21.35 10.69
N THR A 73 3.19 -20.69 10.09
CA THR A 73 4.18 -19.90 10.81
C THR A 73 3.83 -18.41 10.86
N MET A 74 2.85 -17.97 10.05
CA MET A 74 2.46 -16.55 9.85
C MET A 74 3.64 -15.66 9.40
N LYS A 75 4.72 -16.25 8.91
CA LYS A 75 5.87 -15.52 8.38
C LYS A 75 5.65 -15.14 6.92
N SER A 76 6.10 -13.95 6.53
CA SER A 76 6.12 -13.53 5.13
C SER A 76 7.06 -14.42 4.33
N ILE A 77 6.56 -14.95 3.21
CA ILE A 77 7.33 -15.72 2.22
C ILE A 77 7.80 -14.80 1.10
N GLU A 78 6.89 -13.99 0.57
CA GLU A 78 7.13 -13.04 -0.50
C GLU A 78 6.43 -11.72 -0.18
N SER A 79 7.05 -10.62 -0.52
CA SER A 79 6.42 -9.30 -0.40
C SER A 79 6.83 -8.40 -1.55
N MET A 80 5.93 -7.51 -1.94
CA MET A 80 6.18 -6.55 -3.00
C MET A 80 5.40 -5.26 -2.77
N ASP A 81 6.09 -4.15 -2.91
CA ASP A 81 5.53 -2.81 -2.84
C ASP A 81 5.44 -2.19 -4.24
N VAL A 82 4.27 -1.66 -4.58
CA VAL A 82 4.01 -0.93 -5.82
C VAL A 82 3.52 0.47 -5.48
N TYR A 83 4.16 1.48 -6.05
CA TYR A 83 3.81 2.88 -5.88
C TYR A 83 2.96 3.36 -7.04
N MET A 84 1.87 4.05 -6.74
CA MET A 84 0.96 4.64 -7.73
C MET A 84 0.83 6.13 -7.46
N ASP A 85 0.79 6.95 -8.50
CA ASP A 85 0.49 8.38 -8.36
C ASP A 85 -0.90 8.57 -7.72
N MET A 86 -1.06 9.59 -6.88
CA MET A 86 -2.36 9.87 -6.25
C MET A 86 -3.47 10.11 -7.27
N ASP A 87 -3.17 10.78 -8.39
CA ASP A 87 -4.16 11.03 -9.43
C ASP A 87 -4.55 9.75 -10.16
N ASP A 88 -3.59 8.86 -10.43
CA ASP A 88 -3.87 7.55 -11.01
C ASP A 88 -4.69 6.68 -10.04
N ALA A 89 -4.43 6.78 -8.73
CA ALA A 89 -5.21 6.08 -7.72
C ALA A 89 -6.64 6.61 -7.62
N LEU A 90 -6.85 7.93 -7.76
CA LEU A 90 -8.18 8.53 -7.83
C LEU A 90 -8.93 8.11 -9.09
N LEU A 91 -8.27 8.09 -10.26
CA LEU A 91 -8.86 7.59 -11.51
C LEU A 91 -9.24 6.11 -11.38
N PHE A 92 -8.38 5.27 -10.81
CA PHE A 92 -8.67 3.88 -10.54
C PHE A 92 -9.89 3.71 -9.62
N ALA A 93 -9.93 4.46 -8.51
CA ALA A 93 -11.06 4.44 -7.60
C ALA A 93 -12.37 4.89 -8.28
N ASN A 94 -12.31 5.95 -9.10
CA ASN A 94 -13.45 6.42 -9.87
C ASN A 94 -13.95 5.38 -10.89
N ASP A 95 -13.05 4.70 -11.60
CA ASP A 95 -13.38 3.64 -12.56
C ASP A 95 -14.07 2.43 -11.89
N ILE A 96 -13.75 2.16 -10.62
CA ILE A 96 -14.45 1.14 -9.82
C ILE A 96 -15.85 1.63 -9.45
N LEU A 97 -15.96 2.85 -8.89
CA LEU A 97 -17.22 3.38 -8.35
C LEU A 97 -18.24 3.73 -9.43
N SER A 98 -17.78 4.19 -10.59
CA SER A 98 -18.64 4.42 -11.77
C SER A 98 -19.13 3.15 -12.44
N GLY A 99 -18.63 1.96 -12.04
CA GLY A 99 -18.97 0.69 -12.63
C GLY A 99 -18.21 0.34 -13.92
N ARG A 100 -17.27 1.17 -14.38
CA ARG A 100 -16.47 0.89 -15.57
C ARG A 100 -15.67 -0.40 -15.44
N ILE A 101 -14.90 -0.57 -14.37
CA ILE A 101 -14.13 -1.79 -14.12
C ILE A 101 -15.03 -3.02 -13.97
N PRO A 102 -16.11 -3.02 -13.15
CA PRO A 102 -17.05 -4.11 -13.09
C PRO A 102 -17.65 -4.51 -14.46
N THR A 103 -18.01 -3.55 -15.29
CA THR A 103 -18.53 -3.79 -16.64
C THR A 103 -17.50 -4.43 -17.56
N LEU A 104 -16.26 -3.92 -17.59
CA LEU A 104 -15.17 -4.51 -18.33
C LEU A 104 -14.87 -5.94 -17.88
N ALA A 105 -14.89 -6.18 -16.56
CA ALA A 105 -14.67 -7.51 -16.00
C ALA A 105 -15.78 -8.51 -16.40
N ALA A 106 -17.04 -8.08 -16.40
CA ALA A 106 -18.15 -8.89 -16.86
C ALA A 106 -18.02 -9.23 -18.36
N THR A 107 -17.69 -8.25 -19.18
CA THR A 107 -17.44 -8.43 -20.61
C THR A 107 -16.28 -9.40 -20.89
N GLU A 108 -15.17 -9.24 -20.15
CA GLU A 108 -14.02 -10.13 -20.31
C GLU A 108 -14.33 -11.56 -19.88
N LYS A 109 -15.07 -11.72 -18.77
CA LYS A 109 -15.51 -13.03 -18.28
C LYS A 109 -16.48 -13.74 -19.24
N ALA A 110 -17.33 -12.97 -19.93
CA ALA A 110 -18.30 -13.50 -20.91
C ALA A 110 -17.63 -14.14 -22.15
N LYS A 111 -16.34 -13.83 -22.42
CA LYS A 111 -15.59 -14.48 -23.51
C LYS A 111 -15.29 -15.95 -23.25
N GLY A 112 -15.44 -16.43 -22.00
CA GLY A 112 -15.23 -17.83 -21.62
C GLY A 112 -13.76 -18.26 -21.66
N GLU A 113 -12.81 -17.33 -21.74
CA GLU A 113 -11.38 -17.65 -21.72
C GLU A 113 -10.96 -18.22 -20.37
N LYS A 114 -10.12 -19.27 -20.38
CA LYS A 114 -9.58 -19.89 -19.15
C LYS A 114 -8.78 -18.89 -18.32
N TYR A 115 -8.13 -17.94 -18.97
CA TYR A 115 -7.32 -16.88 -18.36
C TYR A 115 -7.80 -15.51 -18.87
N PRO A 116 -8.82 -14.92 -18.23
CA PRO A 116 -9.32 -13.61 -18.64
C PRO A 116 -8.22 -12.56 -18.57
N LYS A 117 -8.24 -11.62 -19.52
CA LYS A 117 -7.28 -10.52 -19.56
C LYS A 117 -7.50 -9.55 -18.41
N ALA A 118 -6.45 -8.85 -18.03
CA ALA A 118 -6.54 -7.75 -17.10
C ALA A 118 -7.42 -6.63 -17.68
N VAL A 119 -8.35 -6.13 -16.86
CA VAL A 119 -9.25 -5.02 -17.23
C VAL A 119 -8.68 -3.68 -16.76
N TRP A 120 -7.67 -3.72 -15.92
CA TRP A 120 -6.94 -2.56 -15.47
C TRP A 120 -5.51 -2.95 -15.06
N SER A 121 -4.55 -2.04 -15.24
CA SER A 121 -3.14 -2.23 -14.86
C SER A 121 -2.53 -0.92 -14.41
N THR A 122 -1.57 -0.99 -13.48
CA THR A 122 -0.73 0.17 -13.14
C THR A 122 0.11 0.58 -14.35
N LYS A 123 0.52 1.85 -14.36
CA LYS A 123 1.57 2.32 -15.26
C LYS A 123 2.88 1.57 -15.00
N LEU A 124 3.74 1.54 -16.01
CA LEU A 124 5.07 0.95 -15.90
C LEU A 124 5.89 1.66 -14.81
N GLY A 125 6.53 0.89 -13.96
CA GLY A 125 7.29 1.42 -12.85
C GLY A 125 8.18 0.37 -12.19
N GLY A 126 8.94 0.80 -11.18
CA GLY A 126 9.84 -0.08 -10.44
C GLY A 126 11.13 0.63 -10.02
N ILE A 127 12.27 -0.07 -10.11
CA ILE A 127 13.60 0.42 -9.69
C ILE A 127 14.54 0.35 -10.92
N ASN A 128 15.08 1.48 -11.32
CA ASN A 128 15.99 1.55 -12.47
C ASN A 128 17.34 0.89 -12.18
N GLU A 129 18.12 0.60 -13.24
CA GLU A 129 19.39 -0.12 -13.18
C GLU A 129 20.40 0.56 -12.24
N LYS A 130 20.46 1.90 -12.26
CA LYS A 130 21.35 2.67 -11.40
C LYS A 130 21.06 2.39 -9.92
N LYS A 131 19.80 2.52 -9.50
CA LYS A 131 19.38 2.25 -8.11
C LYS A 131 19.49 0.77 -7.74
N VAL A 132 19.29 -0.14 -8.71
CA VAL A 132 19.47 -1.59 -8.48
C VAL A 132 20.94 -1.89 -8.16
N LYS A 133 21.89 -1.34 -8.92
CA LYS A 133 23.33 -1.48 -8.67
C LYS A 133 23.75 -0.83 -7.35
N GLU A 134 23.33 0.41 -7.10
CA GLU A 134 23.64 1.15 -5.87
C GLU A 134 23.19 0.42 -4.60
N ARG A 135 22.07 -0.31 -4.68
CA ARG A 135 21.49 -1.02 -3.53
C ARG A 135 21.82 -2.52 -3.49
N GLY A 136 22.54 -3.05 -4.47
CA GLY A 136 22.90 -4.46 -4.55
C GLY A 136 21.67 -5.39 -4.64
N LEU A 137 20.59 -4.94 -5.33
CA LEU A 137 19.33 -5.68 -5.36
C LEU A 137 19.32 -6.84 -6.33
N ARG A 138 20.23 -6.84 -7.33
CA ARG A 138 20.37 -7.86 -8.36
C ARG A 138 21.82 -7.95 -8.83
N GLU A 139 22.29 -9.17 -9.04
CA GLU A 139 23.64 -9.42 -9.54
C GLU A 139 23.80 -9.07 -11.02
N ASP A 140 22.73 -9.29 -11.82
CA ASP A 140 22.73 -9.00 -13.27
C ASP A 140 22.61 -7.51 -13.60
N GLY A 141 22.37 -6.66 -12.59
CA GLY A 141 22.26 -5.21 -12.71
C GLY A 141 21.09 -4.70 -13.54
N LYS A 142 20.15 -5.57 -13.96
CA LYS A 142 18.93 -5.17 -14.67
C LYS A 142 18.00 -4.37 -13.78
N ALA A 143 17.17 -3.52 -14.38
CA ALA A 143 16.08 -2.85 -13.67
C ALA A 143 15.09 -3.88 -13.10
N ILE A 144 14.36 -3.49 -12.06
CA ILE A 144 13.28 -4.28 -11.47
C ILE A 144 11.97 -3.61 -11.85
N SER A 145 11.18 -4.27 -12.70
CA SER A 145 9.80 -3.84 -12.98
C SER A 145 8.87 -4.36 -11.91
N ARG A 146 8.01 -3.49 -11.37
CA ARG A 146 6.96 -3.82 -10.42
C ARG A 146 5.64 -3.22 -10.87
N LEU A 147 4.66 -4.05 -11.07
CA LEU A 147 3.32 -3.64 -11.47
C LEU A 147 2.28 -4.56 -10.84
N PHE A 148 1.05 -4.08 -10.75
CA PHE A 148 -0.08 -4.97 -10.52
C PHE A 148 -1.20 -4.68 -11.50
N ASN A 149 -2.02 -5.68 -11.72
CA ASN A 149 -3.20 -5.61 -12.57
C ASN A 149 -4.42 -6.14 -11.81
N LEU A 150 -5.59 -5.81 -12.33
CA LEU A 150 -6.88 -6.30 -11.88
C LEU A 150 -7.56 -7.05 -13.02
N ALA A 151 -7.94 -8.29 -12.77
CA ALA A 151 -8.61 -9.16 -13.74
C ALA A 151 -9.87 -9.79 -13.13
N PRO A 152 -10.79 -10.31 -13.94
CA PRO A 152 -11.86 -11.17 -13.46
C PRO A 152 -11.27 -12.42 -12.79
N GLY A 153 -11.80 -12.79 -11.64
CA GLY A 153 -11.40 -14.00 -10.93
C GLY A 153 -12.30 -15.20 -11.23
N ALA A 154 -11.76 -16.39 -11.01
CA ALA A 154 -12.51 -17.64 -11.20
C ALA A 154 -13.53 -17.90 -10.07
N ARG A 155 -13.08 -17.74 -8.81
CA ARG A 155 -13.90 -17.98 -7.60
C ARG A 155 -14.47 -16.69 -7.02
N GLN A 156 -13.70 -15.65 -7.00
CA GLN A 156 -14.11 -14.30 -6.61
C GLN A 156 -14.32 -13.45 -7.86
N PRO A 157 -15.14 -12.38 -7.78
CA PRO A 157 -15.39 -11.50 -8.93
C PRO A 157 -14.09 -10.91 -9.51
N PHE A 158 -13.12 -10.59 -8.65
CA PHE A 158 -11.88 -9.93 -9.04
C PHE A 158 -10.66 -10.60 -8.42
N VAL A 159 -9.50 -10.42 -9.09
CA VAL A 159 -8.19 -10.79 -8.58
C VAL A 159 -7.16 -9.72 -8.93
N PHE A 160 -6.49 -9.21 -7.92
CA PHE A 160 -5.27 -8.43 -8.08
C PHE A 160 -4.11 -9.40 -8.31
N THR A 161 -3.29 -9.11 -9.31
CA THR A 161 -2.05 -9.86 -9.56
C THR A 161 -0.91 -8.87 -9.59
N ALA A 162 -0.05 -8.93 -8.59
CA ALA A 162 1.15 -8.12 -8.49
C ALA A 162 2.35 -8.94 -8.97
N GLU A 163 3.19 -8.36 -9.83
CA GLU A 163 4.33 -9.03 -10.45
C GLU A 163 5.60 -8.20 -10.35
N GLN A 164 6.69 -8.89 -10.03
CA GLN A 164 8.04 -8.38 -10.18
C GLN A 164 8.75 -9.16 -11.28
N ARG A 165 9.38 -8.42 -12.19
CA ARG A 165 10.15 -8.98 -13.31
C ARG A 165 11.46 -8.24 -13.50
N PRO A 166 12.48 -8.87 -14.12
CA PRO A 166 13.57 -8.12 -14.71
C PRO A 166 13.00 -7.09 -15.70
N GLY A 167 13.66 -5.97 -15.82
CA GLY A 167 13.22 -4.93 -16.74
C GLY A 167 14.38 -4.14 -17.32
N LYS A 168 14.06 -3.25 -18.24
CA LYS A 168 14.98 -2.31 -18.87
C LYS A 168 14.36 -0.93 -18.86
N SER A 169 15.12 0.09 -18.48
CA SER A 169 14.68 1.47 -18.57
C SER A 169 14.68 1.94 -20.02
N ASP A 170 13.59 2.57 -20.46
CA ASP A 170 13.55 3.25 -21.75
C ASP A 170 14.15 4.67 -21.65
N GLU A 171 14.18 5.38 -22.76
CA GLU A 171 14.72 6.74 -22.88
C GLU A 171 13.99 7.77 -21.98
N LYS A 172 12.73 7.47 -21.62
CA LYS A 172 11.90 8.30 -20.74
C LYS A 172 12.02 7.90 -19.27
N GLY A 173 12.85 6.89 -18.95
CA GLY A 173 13.03 6.36 -17.61
C GLY A 173 11.92 5.43 -17.14
N LEU A 174 11.00 5.02 -18.03
CA LEU A 174 10.00 4.00 -17.73
C LEU A 174 10.63 2.61 -17.78
N ILE A 175 10.26 1.75 -16.83
CA ILE A 175 10.83 0.41 -16.74
C ILE A 175 9.94 -0.58 -17.48
N GLN A 176 10.40 -1.05 -18.62
CA GLN A 176 9.74 -2.06 -19.44
C GLN A 176 10.03 -3.44 -18.86
N PRO A 177 9.00 -4.23 -18.48
CA PRO A 177 9.22 -5.59 -17.98
C PRO A 177 9.66 -6.53 -19.10
N GLU A 178 10.58 -7.43 -18.79
CA GLU A 178 10.94 -8.54 -19.67
C GLU A 178 9.99 -9.72 -19.40
N TYR A 179 9.22 -10.11 -20.43
CA TYR A 179 8.25 -11.22 -20.32
C TYR A 179 8.86 -12.58 -20.67
N ASN A 180 10.18 -12.70 -20.64
CA ASN A 180 10.90 -13.96 -20.87
C ASN A 180 10.80 -14.84 -19.63
N GLY A 181 9.83 -15.75 -19.60
CA GLY A 181 9.64 -16.68 -18.48
C GLY A 181 8.62 -16.21 -17.42
N ARG A 182 8.68 -16.87 -16.26
CA ARG A 182 7.80 -16.58 -15.13
C ARG A 182 8.26 -15.31 -14.40
N PRO A 183 7.32 -14.58 -13.74
CA PRO A 183 7.71 -13.51 -12.83
C PRO A 183 8.62 -14.03 -11.71
N GLU A 184 9.53 -13.21 -11.23
CA GLU A 184 10.36 -13.51 -10.06
C GLU A 184 9.52 -13.58 -8.79
N ILE A 185 8.57 -12.64 -8.66
CA ILE A 185 7.56 -12.63 -7.59
C ILE A 185 6.21 -12.46 -8.26
N GLN A 186 5.24 -13.27 -7.83
CA GLN A 186 3.85 -13.11 -8.23
C GLN A 186 2.95 -13.34 -7.02
N ILE A 187 2.22 -12.30 -6.61
CA ILE A 187 1.28 -12.38 -5.50
C ILE A 187 -0.12 -12.07 -6.04
N ARG A 188 -1.07 -12.96 -5.75
CA ARG A 188 -2.45 -12.86 -6.18
C ARG A 188 -3.36 -12.68 -4.97
N VAL A 189 -4.18 -11.62 -5.00
CA VAL A 189 -5.14 -11.31 -3.94
C VAL A 189 -6.53 -11.27 -4.57
N ALA A 190 -7.33 -12.28 -4.28
CA ALA A 190 -8.71 -12.34 -4.73
C ALA A 190 -9.59 -11.44 -3.86
N CYS A 191 -10.57 -10.75 -4.45
CA CYS A 191 -11.46 -9.88 -3.70
C CYS A 191 -12.90 -9.93 -4.20
N SER A 192 -13.83 -9.67 -3.29
CA SER A 192 -15.24 -9.50 -3.60
C SER A 192 -15.52 -8.14 -4.27
N ALA A 193 -16.71 -7.98 -4.85
CA ALA A 193 -17.14 -6.70 -5.38
C ALA A 193 -17.24 -5.62 -4.29
N ASP A 194 -17.65 -6.01 -3.09
CA ASP A 194 -17.78 -5.09 -1.95
C ASP A 194 -16.40 -4.65 -1.43
N ASP A 195 -15.42 -5.56 -1.35
CA ASP A 195 -14.06 -5.21 -0.95
C ASP A 195 -13.42 -4.25 -1.96
N LEU A 196 -13.66 -4.47 -3.25
CA LEU A 196 -13.18 -3.58 -4.30
C LEU A 196 -13.81 -2.18 -4.19
N LYS A 197 -15.12 -2.07 -3.89
CA LYS A 197 -15.79 -0.79 -3.64
C LYS A 197 -15.28 -0.11 -2.38
N LYS A 198 -15.13 -0.83 -1.27
CA LYS A 198 -14.57 -0.31 -0.01
C LYS A 198 -13.18 0.25 -0.23
N LEU A 199 -12.34 -0.48 -0.98
CA LEU A 199 -11.00 -0.03 -1.37
C LEU A 199 -11.06 1.32 -2.10
N ALA A 200 -11.91 1.44 -3.11
CA ALA A 200 -12.07 2.65 -3.90
C ALA A 200 -12.54 3.85 -3.05
N ILE A 201 -13.53 3.65 -2.19
CA ILE A 201 -14.03 4.67 -1.25
C ILE A 201 -12.89 5.12 -0.31
N SER A 202 -12.13 4.17 0.24
CA SER A 202 -11.01 4.46 1.13
C SER A 202 -9.91 5.26 0.43
N ILE A 203 -9.56 4.91 -0.82
CA ILE A 203 -8.58 5.66 -1.62
C ILE A 203 -9.04 7.11 -1.81
N GLN A 204 -10.27 7.34 -2.28
CA GLN A 204 -10.80 8.68 -2.49
C GLN A 204 -10.83 9.48 -1.20
N SER A 205 -11.38 8.92 -0.13
CA SER A 205 -11.54 9.61 1.15
C SER A 205 -10.20 10.04 1.74
N ASN A 206 -9.20 9.15 1.73
CA ASN A 206 -7.90 9.45 2.33
C ASN A 206 -7.08 10.43 1.50
N ILE A 207 -7.08 10.32 0.17
CA ILE A 207 -6.38 11.29 -0.70
C ILE A 207 -7.04 12.66 -0.60
N ASN A 208 -8.38 12.74 -0.63
CA ASN A 208 -9.08 14.01 -0.53
C ASN A 208 -8.87 14.67 0.84
N ALA A 209 -8.91 13.89 1.93
CA ALA A 209 -8.62 14.40 3.27
C ALA A 209 -7.18 14.93 3.39
N TYR A 210 -6.20 14.20 2.84
CA TYR A 210 -4.81 14.65 2.80
C TYR A 210 -4.65 15.96 2.01
N ARG A 211 -5.25 16.06 0.82
CA ARG A 211 -5.20 17.27 -0.01
C ARG A 211 -5.89 18.46 0.68
N ALA A 212 -7.06 18.22 1.28
CA ALA A 212 -7.76 19.27 2.05
C ALA A 212 -6.90 19.79 3.21
N ALA A 213 -6.23 18.90 3.96
CA ALA A 213 -5.32 19.30 5.02
C ALA A 213 -4.10 20.09 4.49
N GLN A 214 -3.58 19.73 3.31
CA GLN A 214 -2.50 20.48 2.65
C GLN A 214 -2.95 21.90 2.25
N TYR A 215 -4.16 22.05 1.73
CA TYR A 215 -4.73 23.37 1.39
C TYR A 215 -4.98 24.22 2.64
N ALA A 216 -5.51 23.62 3.70
CA ALA A 216 -5.80 24.34 4.96
C ALA A 216 -4.52 24.86 5.64
N ASN A 217 -3.37 24.20 5.43
CA ASN A 217 -2.08 24.59 6.00
C ASN A 217 -1.25 25.52 5.09
N LYS A 218 -1.73 25.83 3.88
CA LYS A 218 -1.10 26.83 3.01
C LYS A 218 -1.61 28.21 3.43
N GLU A 219 -0.71 29.10 3.82
CA GLU A 219 -0.99 30.52 3.78
C GLU A 219 -1.27 30.88 2.33
N PHE A 220 -2.49 31.33 2.05
CA PHE A 220 -2.81 31.85 0.72
C PHE A 220 -1.99 33.13 0.55
N ASP A 221 -0.98 33.06 -0.31
CA ASP A 221 -0.29 34.28 -0.76
C ASP A 221 -1.28 35.06 -1.62
N THR A 222 -1.89 36.07 -0.99
CA THR A 222 -2.89 36.97 -1.61
C THR A 222 -2.25 38.13 -2.35
N THR A 223 -0.98 38.10 -2.61
CA THR A 223 -0.29 39.09 -3.47
C THR A 223 -0.62 38.80 -4.93
N TRP A 224 -1.65 39.51 -5.43
CA TRP A 224 -1.98 39.67 -6.84
C TRP A 224 -1.25 40.90 -7.38
#